data_ac8eebe1e90dc679e8d5b61e9050bfdb
#
_entry.id   ac8eebe1e90dc679e8d5b61e9050bfdb
#
_cell.length_a   1.000
_cell.length_b   1.000
_cell.length_c   1.000
_cell.angle_alpha   90.00
_cell.angle_beta   90.00
_cell.angle_gamma   90.00
#
_symmetry.space_group_name_H-M   'P 1'
#
loop_
_entity.id
_entity.type
_entity.pdbx_description
1 polymer ?
#
loop_
_entity_poly.entity_id
_entity_poly.type
_entity_poly.pdbx_seq_one_letter_code
_entity_poly.pdbx_strand_id
1 'polypeptide(L)'
;MPGVRERPDGRHVRGRDPGGNTDIPGAVIGKIAARAVGEVPGARSSRSRAARIRVSGEIVLLRLRIDVDYPLPVRRVAGAVREHVKSRVERITGKQVNHIDIEISELVR
;
A
#
# COMPACT_ATOMS: atom_id res chain seq x y z
N MET A 1 -1.71 -29.41 -22.35
CA MET A 1 -1.82 -29.37 -21.81
C MET A 1 -1.95 -29.34 -21.44
N PRO A 2 -1.93 -29.20 -21.84
CA PRO A 2 -2.07 -28.83 -21.31
C PRO A 2 -2.02 -28.46 -20.85
N GLY A 3 -1.99 -27.88 -21.02
CA GLY A 3 -2.00 -27.40 -20.24
C GLY A 3 -2.08 -26.85 -20.10
N VAL A 4 -2.04 -26.64 -20.26
CA VAL A 4 -2.07 -26.09 -19.76
C VAL A 4 -2.22 -25.49 -19.53
N ARG A 5 -2.41 -25.21 -19.74
CA ARG A 5 -2.51 -24.69 -19.18
C ARG A 5 -2.40 -24.33 -18.59
N GLU A 6 -2.21 -24.07 -18.70
CA GLU A 6 -1.97 -23.90 -17.84
C GLU A 6 -2.03 -23.39 -17.45
N ARG A 7 -2.01 -22.96 -17.74
CA ARG A 7 -1.88 -22.57 -16.97
C ARG A 7 -1.93 -22.27 -16.49
N PRO A 8 -1.91 -22.20 -16.85
CA PRO A 8 -1.66 -22.04 -16.09
C PRO A 8 -1.64 -21.84 -15.55
N ASP A 9 -1.58 -21.57 -15.77
CA ASP A 9 -1.41 -21.56 -14.92
C ASP A 9 -1.30 -21.18 -14.50
N GLY A 10 -1.23 -20.89 -14.92
CA GLY A 10 -0.95 -20.67 -14.11
C GLY A 10 -0.91 -20.35 -13.83
N ARG A 11 -0.90 -20.23 -13.79
CA ARG A 11 -0.66 -20.19 -13.13
C ARG A 11 -0.17 -20.24 -12.77
N HIS A 12 0.00 -20.24 -13.06
CA HIS A 12 0.63 -20.44 -12.50
C HIS A 12 1.22 -20.42 -12.23
N VAL A 13 1.43 -20.39 -12.39
CA VAL A 13 2.03 -20.42 -12.01
C VAL A 13 2.56 -20.35 -12.09
N ARG A 14 2.55 -20.14 -11.97
CA ARG A 14 3.25 -19.96 -12.03
C ARG A 14 4.08 -19.86 -11.74
N GLY A 15 4.29 -19.81 -11.91
CA GLY A 15 5.56 -19.80 -11.65
C GLY A 15 6.00 -19.23 -10.79
N ARG A 16 6.35 -19.45 -10.37
CA ARG A 16 6.76 -18.91 -9.45
C ARG A 16 7.96 -18.37 -9.41
N ASP A 17 7.92 -17.53 -9.07
CA ASP A 17 9.05 -16.71 -9.07
C ASP A 17 9.75 -16.83 -7.74
N PRO A 18 10.91 -17.42 -7.68
CA PRO A 18 11.58 -17.65 -6.40
C PRO A 18 12.01 -16.35 -5.73
N GLY A 19 12.07 -15.27 -6.46
CA GLY A 19 12.40 -13.97 -5.88
C GLY A 19 11.26 -13.36 -5.09
N GLY A 20 10.15 -14.07 -4.98
CA GLY A 20 9.02 -13.53 -4.26
C GLY A 20 8.27 -12.45 -5.02
N ASN A 21 8.50 -12.38 -6.32
CA ASN A 21 7.78 -11.40 -7.13
C ASN A 21 6.38 -11.89 -7.41
N THR A 22 5.63 -12.02 -6.34
CA THR A 22 4.25 -12.38 -6.45
C THR A 22 3.48 -11.15 -6.88
N ASP A 23 2.65 -11.30 -7.88
CA ASP A 23 1.80 -10.22 -8.31
C ASP A 23 0.66 -10.07 -7.32
N ILE A 24 0.83 -9.15 -6.39
CA ILE A 24 -0.19 -8.89 -5.40
C ILE A 24 -1.19 -7.89 -5.98
N PRO A 25 -2.48 -8.21 -5.96
CA PRO A 25 -3.47 -7.29 -6.49
C PRO A 25 -3.42 -5.93 -5.81
N GLY A 26 -3.67 -4.87 -6.59
CA GLY A 26 -3.66 -3.52 -6.06
C GLY A 26 -4.59 -3.34 -4.89
N ALA A 27 -5.75 -4.02 -4.91
CA ALA A 27 -6.70 -3.92 -3.80
C ALA A 27 -6.08 -4.43 -2.49
N VAL A 28 -5.26 -5.47 -2.56
CA VAL A 28 -4.60 -6.00 -1.36
C VAL A 28 -3.54 -5.02 -0.88
N ILE A 29 -2.77 -4.45 -1.81
CA ILE A 29 -1.77 -3.45 -1.45
C ILE A 29 -2.46 -2.26 -0.78
N GLY A 30 -3.62 -1.86 -1.29
CA GLY A 30 -4.40 -0.78 -0.68
C GLY A 30 -4.79 -1.08 0.75
N LYS A 31 -5.20 -2.31 1.03
CA LYS A 31 -5.56 -2.69 2.39
C LYS A 31 -4.35 -2.69 3.32
N ILE A 32 -3.21 -3.15 2.80
CA ILE A 32 -1.97 -3.13 3.57
C ILE A 32 -1.60 -1.69 3.92
N ALA A 33 -1.68 -0.79 2.94
CA ALA A 33 -1.35 0.61 3.15
C ALA A 33 -2.29 1.26 4.16
N ALA A 34 -3.58 1.02 4.02
CA ALA A 34 -4.58 1.61 4.93
C ALA A 34 -4.37 1.12 6.37
N ARG A 35 -4.05 -0.16 6.52
CA ARG A 35 -3.78 -0.72 7.84
C ARG A 35 -2.52 -0.10 8.44
N ALA A 36 -1.50 0.07 7.62
CA ALA A 36 -0.25 0.67 8.08
C ALA A 36 -0.47 2.10 8.57
N VAL A 37 -1.35 2.86 7.93
CA VAL A 37 -1.69 4.20 8.40
C VAL A 37 -2.18 4.15 9.83
N GLY A 38 -3.07 3.21 10.14
CA GLY A 38 -3.64 3.09 11.48
C GLY A 38 -2.65 2.67 12.55
N GLU A 39 -1.47 2.21 12.14
CA GLU A 39 -0.42 1.82 13.08
C GLU A 39 0.43 3.01 13.52
N VAL A 40 0.26 4.16 12.88
CA VAL A 40 0.99 5.37 13.23
C VAL A 40 0.18 6.16 14.25
N PRO A 41 0.76 6.47 15.42
CA PRO A 41 0.02 7.23 16.42
C PRO A 41 -0.47 8.56 15.88
N GLY A 42 -1.73 8.83 16.10
CA GLY A 42 -2.36 10.08 15.66
C GLY A 42 -2.89 10.07 14.25
N ALA A 43 -2.75 8.96 13.52
CA ALA A 43 -3.24 8.88 12.16
C ALA A 43 -4.28 7.78 12.03
N ARG A 44 -5.23 7.99 11.12
CA ARG A 44 -6.22 6.98 10.77
C ARG A 44 -6.51 7.06 9.28
N SER A 45 -6.81 5.93 8.68
CA SER A 45 -7.26 5.91 7.30
C SER A 45 -8.63 6.57 7.21
N SER A 46 -8.80 7.40 6.18
CA SER A 46 -10.10 8.00 5.93
C SER A 46 -11.12 6.92 5.61
N ARG A 47 -12.38 7.17 5.94
CA ARG A 47 -13.44 6.22 5.63
C ARG A 47 -13.69 6.10 4.14
N SER A 48 -13.41 7.17 3.41
CA SER A 48 -13.68 7.23 1.99
C SER A 48 -12.37 7.26 1.23
N ARG A 49 -12.17 6.28 0.36
CA ARG A 49 -11.01 6.22 -0.52
C ARG A 49 -9.70 6.37 0.25
N ALA A 50 -9.55 5.55 1.28
CA ALA A 50 -8.37 5.63 2.14
C ALA A 50 -7.07 5.48 1.36
N ALA A 51 -7.06 4.67 0.31
CA ALA A 51 -5.86 4.44 -0.46
C ALA A 51 -6.18 4.23 -1.93
N ARG A 52 -5.36 4.80 -2.78
CA ARG A 52 -5.37 4.54 -4.22
C ARG A 52 -4.01 4.04 -4.61
N ILE A 53 -4.00 3.01 -5.43
CA ILE A 53 -2.77 2.32 -5.79
C ILE A 53 -2.62 2.30 -7.30
N ARG A 54 -1.41 2.58 -7.75
CA ARG A 54 -1.05 2.35 -9.14
C ARG A 54 0.25 1.58 -9.17
N VAL A 55 0.23 0.43 -9.83
CA VAL A 55 1.42 -0.41 -9.94
C VAL A 55 1.91 -0.37 -11.38
N SER A 56 3.18 -0.11 -11.54
CA SER A 56 3.81 -0.10 -12.85
C SER A 56 5.13 -0.86 -12.73
N GLY A 57 5.12 -2.13 -13.17
CA GLY A 57 6.29 -2.99 -13.02
C GLY A 57 6.66 -3.16 -11.56
N GLU A 58 7.87 -2.77 -11.21
CA GLU A 58 8.38 -2.88 -9.84
C GLU A 58 8.10 -1.64 -9.00
N ILE A 59 7.38 -0.68 -9.55
CA ILE A 59 7.14 0.59 -8.87
C ILE A 59 5.69 0.70 -8.44
N VAL A 60 5.50 1.13 -7.21
CA VAL A 60 4.17 1.36 -6.65
C VAL A 60 4.02 2.84 -6.35
N LEU A 61 2.93 3.40 -6.82
CA LEU A 61 2.55 4.77 -6.52
C LEU A 61 1.33 4.74 -5.62
N LEU A 62 1.38 5.47 -4.53
CA LEU A 62 0.32 5.46 -3.53
C LEU A 62 -0.25 6.85 -3.35
N ARG A 63 -1.55 6.92 -3.18
CA ARG A 63 -2.23 8.13 -2.74
C ARG A 63 -3.08 7.75 -1.54
N LEU A 64 -2.82 8.41 -0.42
CA LEU A 64 -3.47 8.08 0.85
C LEU A 64 -4.32 9.26 1.32
N ARG A 65 -5.48 8.95 1.87
CA ARG A 65 -6.30 9.94 2.56
C ARG A 65 -6.35 9.54 4.02
N ILE A 66 -5.92 10.45 4.88
CA ILE A 66 -5.81 10.16 6.31
C ILE A 66 -6.52 11.22 7.12
N ASP A 67 -6.93 10.83 8.31
CA ASP A 67 -7.39 11.75 9.34
C ASP A 67 -6.29 11.85 10.38
N VAL A 68 -6.10 13.02 10.92
CA VAL A 68 -5.07 13.26 11.92
C VAL A 68 -5.73 13.74 13.20
N ASP A 69 -5.30 13.19 14.33
CA ASP A 69 -5.83 13.57 15.63
C ASP A 69 -5.36 14.98 15.99
N TYR A 70 -6.33 15.87 16.18
CA TYR A 70 -6.08 17.24 16.60
C TYR A 70 -5.75 17.24 18.11
N PRO A 71 -4.73 17.95 18.57
CA PRO A 71 -3.94 18.97 17.90
C PRO A 71 -2.53 18.53 17.47
N LEU A 72 -2.34 17.29 17.14
CA LEU A 72 -1.02 16.81 16.76
C LEU A 72 -0.49 17.53 15.54
N PRO A 73 0.84 17.69 15.43
CA PRO A 73 1.42 18.36 14.27
C PRO A 73 1.19 17.55 13.00
N VAL A 74 0.41 18.09 12.08
CA VAL A 74 0.00 17.39 10.87
C VAL A 74 1.20 16.93 10.04
N ARG A 75 2.18 17.79 9.85
CA ARG A 75 3.35 17.46 9.04
C ARG A 75 4.14 16.30 9.62
N ARG A 76 4.27 16.28 10.93
CA ARG A 76 5.00 15.20 11.59
C ARG A 76 4.27 13.88 11.45
N VAL A 77 2.95 13.91 11.68
CA VAL A 77 2.14 12.71 11.55
C VAL A 77 2.17 12.21 10.12
N ALA A 78 2.00 13.10 9.15
CA ALA A 78 2.03 12.72 7.74
C ALA A 78 3.39 12.13 7.35
N GLY A 79 4.47 12.71 7.86
CA GLY A 79 5.81 12.18 7.60
C GLY A 79 5.99 10.78 8.16
N ALA A 80 5.50 10.55 9.36
CA ALA A 80 5.56 9.23 9.97
C ALA A 80 4.74 8.22 9.18
N VAL A 81 3.57 8.63 8.71
CA VAL A 81 2.72 7.78 7.89
C VAL A 81 3.46 7.40 6.60
N ARG A 82 4.06 8.39 5.94
CA ARG A 82 4.78 8.15 4.70
C ARG A 82 5.88 7.10 4.88
N GLU A 83 6.69 7.27 5.91
CA GLU A 83 7.79 6.35 6.15
C GLU A 83 7.31 4.96 6.52
N HIS A 84 6.31 4.89 7.36
CA HIS A 84 5.81 3.60 7.82
C HIS A 84 5.12 2.82 6.70
N VAL A 85 4.26 3.49 5.94
CA VAL A 85 3.54 2.84 4.84
C VAL A 85 4.53 2.38 3.77
N LYS A 86 5.49 3.22 3.43
CA LYS A 86 6.51 2.84 2.47
C LYS A 86 7.22 1.57 2.90
N SER A 87 7.69 1.54 4.13
CA SER A 87 8.41 0.40 4.66
C SER A 87 7.57 -0.88 4.64
N ARG A 88 6.31 -0.77 5.08
CA ARG A 88 5.43 -1.93 5.14
C ARG A 88 5.10 -2.48 3.75
N VAL A 89 4.76 -1.60 2.83
CA VAL A 89 4.41 -2.03 1.48
C VAL A 89 5.61 -2.64 0.78
N GLU A 90 6.77 -2.01 0.89
CA GLU A 90 7.98 -2.54 0.26
C GLU A 90 8.36 -3.90 0.83
N ARG A 91 8.23 -4.06 2.14
CA ARG A 91 8.59 -5.32 2.77
C ARG A 91 7.67 -6.45 2.35
N ILE A 92 6.38 -6.17 2.25
CA ILE A 92 5.41 -7.21 1.94
C ILE A 92 5.39 -7.55 0.45
N THR A 93 5.52 -6.54 -0.41
CA THR A 93 5.39 -6.75 -1.86
C THR A 93 6.71 -7.00 -2.56
N GLY A 94 7.81 -6.61 -1.97
CA GLY A 94 9.11 -6.66 -2.63
C GLY A 94 9.25 -5.61 -3.71
N LYS A 95 8.26 -4.73 -3.87
CA LYS A 95 8.29 -3.67 -4.87
C LYS A 95 8.77 -2.37 -4.24
N GLN A 96 9.21 -1.46 -5.07
CA GLN A 96 9.69 -0.16 -4.63
C GLN A 96 8.53 0.83 -4.62
N VAL A 97 8.31 1.46 -3.48
CA VAL A 97 7.31 2.53 -3.38
C VAL A 97 8.02 3.83 -3.72
N ASN A 98 7.68 4.38 -4.87
CA ASN A 98 8.41 5.52 -5.41
C ASN A 98 7.83 6.85 -4.94
N HIS A 99 6.54 6.89 -4.73
CA HIS A 99 5.89 8.16 -4.39
C HIS A 99 4.65 7.90 -3.56
N ILE A 100 4.49 8.67 -2.50
CA ILE A 100 3.30 8.62 -1.67
C ILE A 100 2.74 10.02 -1.52
N ASP A 101 1.55 10.22 -2.08
CA ASP A 101 0.79 11.45 -1.87
C ASP A 101 -0.10 11.26 -0.66
N ILE A 102 -0.04 12.20 0.26
CA ILE A 102 -0.90 12.14 1.44
C ILE A 102 -1.81 13.33 1.46
N GLU A 103 -3.10 13.06 1.50
CA GLU A 103 -4.13 14.08 1.61
C GLU A 103 -4.72 14.00 3.01
N ILE A 104 -4.78 15.14 3.70
CA ILE A 104 -5.41 15.19 5.01
C ILE A 104 -6.90 15.40 4.79
N SER A 105 -7.66 14.39 5.14
CA SER A 105 -9.10 14.43 4.95
C SER A 105 -9.79 15.20 6.09
N GLU A 106 -9.34 14.97 7.31
CA GLU A 106 -10.01 15.54 8.46
C GLU A 106 -9.08 15.65 9.64
N LEU A 107 -9.27 16.69 10.45
CA LEU A 107 -8.61 16.80 11.75
C LEU A 107 -9.64 16.39 12.79
N VAL A 108 -9.33 15.37 13.55
CA VAL A 108 -10.27 14.73 14.48
C VAL A 108 -9.92 15.12 15.90
N ARG A 109 -10.91 15.53 16.66
CA ARG A 109 -10.74 15.84 18.07
C ARG A 109 -10.98 14.63 18.94
#